data_2b5bce50822a431d818024d7b3ef94d2
#
_entry.id   2b5bce50822a431d818024d7b3ef94d2
#
_cell.length_a   1.000
_cell.length_b   1.000
_cell.length_c   1.000
_cell.angle_alpha   90.00
_cell.angle_beta   90.00
_cell.angle_gamma   90.00
#
_symmetry.space_group_name_H-M   'P 1'
#
loop_
_entity.id
_entity.type
_entity.pdbx_description
1 polymer ?
#
loop_
_entity_poly.entity_id
_entity_poly.type
_entity_poly.pdbx_seq_one_letter_code
_entity_poly.pdbx_strand_id
1 'polypeptide(L)'
;MIKGVFFDLFGTLLIYTDMQKAWEMWLQALYKDFNECGLKMAQKSFAQKCDGFLAKTEPEITNQKMSVYEKRIYSLGLELNLELEIEDIRKMVNNTITAWQKYVPLDPDAIPVLESLKESKSLALITNFDHPPYVYSLLSDMKLTKFFDSIIISSEVGVKKPDPTIFSFVLNELDLNTNEICYVGDSKEDMEAAIKANLYPILIQRQSSSEFETMDDFYIENSQNIQFGVEIDFDSIKKIKSLKDLIRIVN
;
A
#
# COMPACT_ATOMS: atom_id res chain seq x y z
N MET A 1 -20.07 13.24 15.43
CA MET A 1 -19.12 12.47 16.31
C MET A 1 -18.57 11.32 15.47
N ILE A 2 -17.27 11.13 15.47
CA ILE A 2 -16.62 10.03 14.73
C ILE A 2 -16.93 8.68 15.42
N LYS A 3 -17.45 7.73 14.65
CA LYS A 3 -17.77 6.36 15.10
C LYS A 3 -16.87 5.32 14.42
N GLY A 4 -16.38 5.61 13.21
CA GLY A 4 -15.47 4.75 12.45
C GLY A 4 -14.13 5.42 12.21
N VAL A 5 -13.05 4.66 12.34
CA VAL A 5 -11.69 5.09 11.98
C VAL A 5 -11.11 4.08 11.02
N PHE A 6 -10.93 4.50 9.78
CA PHE A 6 -10.40 3.66 8.72
C PHE A 6 -8.96 4.04 8.42
N PHE A 7 -8.13 3.06 8.14
CA PHE A 7 -6.70 3.24 7.99
C PHE A 7 -6.20 2.71 6.65
N ASP A 8 -5.28 3.42 6.05
CA ASP A 8 -4.32 2.80 5.16
C ASP A 8 -3.30 1.97 5.95
N LEU A 9 -2.50 1.14 5.26
CA LEU A 9 -1.51 0.27 5.86
C LEU A 9 -0.09 0.81 5.72
N PHE A 10 0.40 0.92 4.48
CA PHE A 10 1.79 1.24 4.17
C PHE A 10 2.02 2.76 4.13
N GLY A 11 2.93 3.27 4.97
CA GLY A 11 3.11 4.70 5.21
C GLY A 11 2.26 5.22 6.38
N THR A 12 1.21 4.47 6.76
CA THR A 12 0.26 4.84 7.82
C THR A 12 0.46 4.03 9.10
N LEU A 13 0.11 2.75 9.10
CA LEU A 13 0.36 1.85 10.24
C LEU A 13 1.77 1.23 10.18
N LEU A 14 2.27 1.05 8.99
CA LEU A 14 3.66 0.66 8.72
C LEU A 14 4.42 1.88 8.21
N ILE A 15 5.64 2.09 8.69
CA ILE A 15 6.42 3.27 8.37
C ILE A 15 7.60 2.93 7.46
N TYR A 16 7.87 3.79 6.49
CA TYR A 16 9.07 3.66 5.66
C TYR A 16 10.27 4.25 6.41
N THR A 17 11.26 3.41 6.73
CA THR A 17 12.49 3.86 7.40
C THR A 17 13.56 4.32 6.41
N ASP A 18 13.63 3.69 5.23
CA ASP A 18 14.54 4.02 4.14
C ASP A 18 13.96 3.48 2.82
N MET A 19 13.23 4.31 2.09
CA MET A 19 12.57 3.92 0.84
C MET A 19 13.56 3.58 -0.27
N GLN A 20 14.65 4.34 -0.38
CA GLN A 20 15.69 4.07 -1.36
C GLN A 20 16.31 2.69 -1.13
N LYS A 21 16.61 2.38 0.12
CA LYS A 21 17.19 1.08 0.48
C LYS A 21 16.20 -0.06 0.31
N ALA A 22 14.94 0.16 0.65
CA ALA A 22 13.86 -0.81 0.41
C ALA A 22 13.77 -1.18 -1.07
N TRP A 23 13.78 -0.19 -1.97
CA TRP A 23 13.79 -0.39 -3.41
C TRP A 23 15.03 -1.11 -3.92
N GLU A 24 16.21 -0.70 -3.46
CA GLU A 24 17.47 -1.36 -3.83
C GLU A 24 17.46 -2.84 -3.46
N MET A 25 17.00 -3.18 -2.26
CA MET A 25 16.96 -4.55 -1.77
C MET A 25 15.91 -5.39 -2.49
N TRP A 26 14.76 -4.79 -2.80
CA TRP A 26 13.74 -5.37 -3.66
C TRP A 26 14.32 -5.72 -5.04
N LEU A 27 14.97 -4.75 -5.68
CA LEU A 27 15.56 -4.90 -7.00
C LEU A 27 16.68 -5.96 -7.02
N GLN A 28 17.54 -5.98 -5.99
CA GLN A 28 18.60 -6.97 -5.86
C GLN A 28 18.02 -8.39 -5.75
N ALA A 29 16.97 -8.57 -4.94
CA ALA A 29 16.31 -9.85 -4.78
C ALA A 29 15.70 -10.33 -6.10
N LEU A 30 14.96 -9.45 -6.79
CA LEU A 30 14.36 -9.76 -8.08
C LEU A 30 15.42 -10.09 -9.13
N TYR A 31 16.47 -9.27 -9.25
CA TYR A 31 17.56 -9.50 -10.18
C TYR A 31 18.26 -10.85 -9.96
N LYS A 32 18.52 -11.19 -8.70
CA LYS A 32 19.12 -12.49 -8.35
C LYS A 32 18.26 -13.65 -8.84
N ASP A 33 16.97 -13.62 -8.53
CA ASP A 33 16.06 -14.70 -8.88
C ASP A 33 15.90 -14.81 -10.43
N PHE A 34 15.82 -13.69 -11.14
CA PHE A 34 15.80 -13.71 -12.60
C PHE A 34 17.09 -14.29 -13.21
N ASN A 35 18.26 -14.03 -12.62
CA ASN A 35 19.51 -14.65 -13.06
C ASN A 35 19.50 -16.17 -12.84
N GLU A 36 18.92 -16.65 -11.74
CA GLU A 36 18.74 -18.09 -11.49
C GLU A 36 17.86 -18.74 -12.56
N CYS A 37 16.88 -17.98 -13.12
CA CYS A 37 16.04 -18.40 -14.22
C CYS A 37 16.66 -18.13 -15.62
N GLY A 38 17.94 -17.77 -15.68
CA GLY A 38 18.69 -17.67 -16.95
C GLY A 38 18.78 -16.28 -17.55
N LEU A 39 18.42 -15.21 -16.84
CA LEU A 39 18.61 -13.84 -17.30
C LEU A 39 20.09 -13.55 -17.58
N LYS A 40 20.37 -13.06 -18.79
CA LYS A 40 21.73 -12.67 -19.22
C LYS A 40 21.77 -11.17 -19.52
N MET A 41 21.54 -10.36 -18.50
CA MET A 41 21.51 -8.90 -18.60
C MET A 41 22.26 -8.30 -17.42
N ALA A 42 22.93 -7.16 -17.63
CA ALA A 42 23.57 -6.43 -16.54
C ALA A 42 22.51 -5.84 -15.58
N GLN A 43 22.80 -5.82 -14.28
CA GLN A 43 21.87 -5.32 -13.27
C GLN A 43 21.35 -3.90 -13.56
N LYS A 44 22.21 -3.00 -14.06
CA LYS A 44 21.82 -1.64 -14.43
C LYS A 44 20.74 -1.61 -15.51
N SER A 45 20.86 -2.47 -16.54
CA SER A 45 19.86 -2.56 -17.60
C SER A 45 18.57 -3.21 -17.11
N PHE A 46 18.67 -4.19 -16.21
CA PHE A 46 17.52 -4.79 -15.55
C PHE A 46 16.77 -3.77 -14.69
N ALA A 47 17.48 -2.95 -13.92
CA ALA A 47 16.90 -1.88 -13.11
C ALA A 47 16.02 -0.95 -13.95
N GLN A 48 16.50 -0.55 -15.15
CA GLN A 48 15.71 0.27 -16.08
C GLN A 48 14.42 -0.42 -16.57
N LYS A 49 14.42 -1.75 -16.67
CA LYS A 49 13.20 -2.51 -17.00
C LYS A 49 12.20 -2.55 -15.87
N CYS A 50 12.68 -2.41 -14.62
CA CYS A 50 11.87 -2.37 -13.43
C CYS A 50 11.37 -0.97 -13.09
N ASP A 51 11.77 0.08 -13.82
CA ASP A 51 11.29 1.44 -13.59
C ASP A 51 9.76 1.48 -13.65
N GLY A 52 9.14 2.06 -12.62
CA GLY A 52 7.69 2.12 -12.48
C GLY A 52 6.99 0.76 -12.36
N PHE A 53 7.69 -0.32 -11.99
CA PHE A 53 7.13 -1.69 -11.95
C PHE A 53 5.78 -1.79 -11.23
N LEU A 54 5.64 -1.16 -10.06
CA LEU A 54 4.40 -1.17 -9.29
C LEU A 54 3.37 -0.14 -9.77
N ALA A 55 3.79 0.91 -10.47
CA ALA A 55 2.93 1.95 -11.01
C ALA A 55 2.33 1.61 -12.39
N LYS A 56 2.89 0.63 -13.10
CA LYS A 56 2.36 0.19 -14.40
C LYS A 56 0.93 -0.30 -14.26
N THR A 57 0.15 -0.14 -15.33
CA THR A 57 -1.19 -0.75 -15.45
C THR A 57 -1.14 -2.25 -15.13
N GLU A 58 -2.19 -2.79 -14.51
CA GLU A 58 -2.29 -4.22 -14.26
C GLU A 58 -2.18 -5.00 -15.58
N PRO A 59 -1.33 -6.04 -15.64
CA PRO A 59 -1.21 -6.87 -16.84
C PRO A 59 -2.51 -7.60 -17.17
N GLU A 60 -2.92 -7.57 -18.44
CA GLU A 60 -4.11 -8.28 -18.95
C GLU A 60 -3.86 -9.80 -19.03
N ILE A 61 -3.59 -10.44 -17.91
CA ILE A 61 -3.36 -11.87 -17.82
C ILE A 61 -4.59 -12.51 -17.16
N THR A 62 -5.26 -13.38 -17.90
CA THR A 62 -6.54 -14.00 -17.49
C THR A 62 -6.41 -15.08 -16.40
N ASN A 63 -5.20 -15.38 -15.93
CA ASN A 63 -4.99 -16.38 -14.89
C ASN A 63 -5.49 -15.88 -13.53
N GLN A 64 -6.71 -16.31 -13.16
CA GLN A 64 -7.37 -15.94 -11.89
C GLN A 64 -6.67 -16.48 -10.63
N LYS A 65 -5.73 -17.42 -10.78
CA LYS A 65 -4.97 -17.98 -9.65
C LYS A 65 -3.72 -17.15 -9.31
N MET A 66 -3.39 -16.18 -10.15
CA MET A 66 -2.25 -15.29 -9.94
C MET A 66 -2.72 -13.97 -9.34
N SER A 67 -2.03 -13.50 -8.30
CA SER A 67 -2.17 -12.13 -7.82
C SER A 67 -1.68 -11.13 -8.88
N VAL A 68 -2.04 -9.86 -8.74
CA VAL A 68 -1.56 -8.79 -9.64
C VAL A 68 -0.03 -8.73 -9.63
N TYR A 69 0.59 -8.89 -8.47
CA TYR A 69 2.04 -8.89 -8.33
C TYR A 69 2.69 -10.08 -9.07
N GLU A 70 2.13 -11.29 -8.95
CA GLU A 70 2.58 -12.46 -9.71
C GLU A 70 2.47 -12.22 -11.23
N LYS A 71 1.36 -11.64 -11.68
CA LYS A 71 1.15 -11.26 -13.09
C LYS A 71 2.20 -10.25 -13.57
N ARG A 72 2.59 -9.27 -12.73
CA ARG A 72 3.66 -8.30 -13.07
C ARG A 72 5.00 -8.98 -13.27
N ILE A 73 5.38 -9.89 -12.36
CA ILE A 73 6.63 -10.67 -12.50
C ILE A 73 6.60 -11.54 -13.76
N TYR A 74 5.48 -12.23 -14.00
CA TYR A 74 5.31 -13.03 -15.21
C TYR A 74 5.43 -12.19 -16.48
N SER A 75 4.76 -11.05 -16.54
CA SER A 75 4.83 -10.10 -17.66
C SER A 75 6.26 -9.60 -17.91
N LEU A 76 6.98 -9.27 -16.84
CA LEU A 76 8.40 -8.89 -16.95
C LEU A 76 9.26 -10.05 -17.48
N GLY A 77 8.98 -11.29 -17.06
CA GLY A 77 9.64 -12.48 -17.61
C GLY A 77 9.45 -12.60 -19.12
N LEU A 78 8.22 -12.42 -19.60
CA LEU A 78 7.92 -12.43 -21.04
C LEU A 78 8.65 -11.31 -21.80
N GLU A 79 8.68 -10.08 -21.25
CA GLU A 79 9.44 -8.96 -21.83
C GLU A 79 10.94 -9.24 -21.92
N LEU A 80 11.46 -10.08 -21.05
CA LEU A 80 12.86 -10.48 -20.98
C LEU A 80 13.15 -11.79 -21.75
N ASN A 81 12.15 -12.36 -22.44
CA ASN A 81 12.20 -13.63 -23.16
C ASN A 81 12.60 -14.80 -22.25
N LEU A 82 12.07 -14.84 -21.05
CA LEU A 82 12.24 -15.93 -20.09
C LEU A 82 10.94 -16.68 -19.89
N GLU A 83 10.99 -17.99 -19.89
CA GLU A 83 9.90 -18.86 -19.50
C GLU A 83 10.02 -19.10 -17.99
N LEU A 84 9.08 -18.51 -17.22
CA LEU A 84 9.03 -18.64 -15.77
C LEU A 84 7.93 -19.63 -15.38
N GLU A 85 8.28 -20.60 -14.57
CA GLU A 85 7.31 -21.47 -13.93
C GLU A 85 6.60 -20.74 -12.77
N ILE A 86 5.42 -21.19 -12.41
CA ILE A 86 4.62 -20.54 -11.34
C ILE A 86 5.34 -20.56 -9.97
N GLU A 87 6.11 -21.61 -9.71
CA GLU A 87 6.93 -21.76 -8.52
C GLU A 87 8.04 -20.72 -8.45
N ASP A 88 8.69 -20.42 -9.60
CA ASP A 88 9.71 -19.37 -9.68
C ASP A 88 9.11 -17.99 -9.41
N ILE A 89 7.94 -17.73 -10.00
CA ILE A 89 7.21 -16.45 -9.79
C ILE A 89 6.87 -16.27 -8.32
N ARG A 90 6.32 -17.29 -7.66
CA ARG A 90 5.97 -17.24 -6.23
C ARG A 90 7.20 -17.05 -5.33
N LYS A 91 8.31 -17.69 -5.69
CA LYS A 91 9.59 -17.49 -5.02
C LYS A 91 10.05 -16.04 -5.15
N MET A 92 10.00 -15.48 -6.37
CA MET A 92 10.35 -14.09 -6.64
C MET A 92 9.48 -13.11 -5.85
N VAL A 93 8.16 -13.31 -5.81
CA VAL A 93 7.23 -12.52 -5.00
C VAL A 93 7.65 -12.54 -3.53
N ASN A 94 7.83 -13.73 -2.96
CA ASN A 94 8.19 -13.88 -1.56
C ASN A 94 9.56 -13.25 -1.23
N ASN A 95 10.57 -13.45 -2.07
CA ASN A 95 11.92 -12.92 -1.85
C ASN A 95 11.94 -11.39 -1.93
N THR A 96 11.28 -10.82 -2.93
CA THR A 96 11.23 -9.36 -3.13
C THR A 96 10.49 -8.66 -2.00
N ILE A 97 9.32 -9.17 -1.63
CA ILE A 97 8.53 -8.60 -0.54
C ILE A 97 9.28 -8.73 0.80
N THR A 98 9.89 -9.89 1.07
CA THR A 98 10.69 -10.09 2.29
C THR A 98 11.89 -9.14 2.36
N ALA A 99 12.54 -8.87 1.22
CA ALA A 99 13.66 -7.95 1.16
C ALA A 99 13.23 -6.50 1.45
N TRP A 100 12.12 -6.07 0.84
CA TRP A 100 11.54 -4.75 1.01
C TRP A 100 10.98 -4.53 2.41
N GLN A 101 10.25 -5.50 2.98
CA GLN A 101 9.58 -5.40 4.28
C GLN A 101 10.51 -5.06 5.45
N LYS A 102 11.80 -5.38 5.35
CA LYS A 102 12.80 -5.04 6.37
C LYS A 102 12.91 -3.54 6.65
N TYR A 103 12.50 -2.72 5.68
CA TYR A 103 12.55 -1.26 5.74
C TYR A 103 11.17 -0.62 5.97
N VAL A 104 10.16 -1.47 6.25
CA VAL A 104 8.77 -1.03 6.44
C VAL A 104 8.21 -1.65 7.73
N PRO A 105 8.81 -1.34 8.90
CA PRO A 105 8.34 -1.85 10.19
C PRO A 105 7.00 -1.26 10.60
N LEU A 106 6.35 -1.93 11.56
CA LEU A 106 5.17 -1.41 12.23
C LEU A 106 5.54 -0.14 13.02
N ASP A 107 4.69 0.89 12.92
CA ASP A 107 4.78 2.08 13.77
C ASP A 107 4.65 1.66 15.25
N PRO A 108 5.57 2.04 16.13
CA PRO A 108 5.51 1.68 17.54
C PRO A 108 4.23 2.18 18.24
N ASP A 109 3.58 3.20 17.70
CA ASP A 109 2.32 3.74 18.21
C ASP A 109 1.08 3.01 17.66
N ALA A 110 1.22 2.16 16.64
CA ALA A 110 0.07 1.53 15.98
C ALA A 110 -0.76 0.66 16.94
N ILE A 111 -0.14 -0.29 17.63
CA ILE A 111 -0.89 -1.19 18.54
C ILE A 111 -1.56 -0.41 19.68
N PRO A 112 -0.87 0.46 20.45
CA PRO A 112 -1.52 1.22 21.51
C PRO A 112 -2.69 2.09 21.02
N VAL A 113 -2.55 2.69 19.84
CA VAL A 113 -3.62 3.53 19.28
C VAL A 113 -4.81 2.69 18.81
N LEU A 114 -4.56 1.57 18.11
CA LEU A 114 -5.62 0.65 17.68
C LEU A 114 -6.37 0.05 18.88
N GLU A 115 -5.67 -0.33 19.96
CA GLU A 115 -6.29 -0.80 21.20
C GLU A 115 -7.22 0.24 21.79
N SER A 116 -6.74 1.47 21.94
CA SER A 116 -7.54 2.57 22.51
C SER A 116 -8.76 2.91 21.65
N LEU A 117 -8.62 2.93 20.33
CA LEU A 117 -9.73 3.25 19.42
C LEU A 117 -10.78 2.13 19.37
N LYS A 118 -10.34 0.87 19.42
CA LYS A 118 -11.24 -0.29 19.34
C LYS A 118 -12.23 -0.38 20.51
N GLU A 119 -11.95 0.28 21.63
CA GLU A 119 -12.87 0.34 22.78
C GLU A 119 -14.22 1.00 22.45
N SER A 120 -14.25 1.91 21.47
CA SER A 120 -15.44 2.73 21.19
C SER A 120 -15.69 3.01 19.70
N LYS A 121 -14.84 2.54 18.82
CA LYS A 121 -14.90 2.82 17.36
C LYS A 121 -14.89 1.53 16.56
N SER A 122 -15.55 1.53 15.42
CA SER A 122 -15.34 0.53 14.37
C SER A 122 -14.06 0.86 13.62
N LEU A 123 -13.22 -0.14 13.38
CA LEU A 123 -11.96 0.02 12.68
C LEU A 123 -11.95 -0.78 11.39
N ALA A 124 -11.48 -0.18 10.31
CA ALA A 124 -11.26 -0.89 9.04
C ALA A 124 -9.89 -0.58 8.45
N LEU A 125 -9.36 -1.52 7.70
CA LEU A 125 -8.13 -1.37 6.93
C LEU A 125 -8.46 -1.35 5.44
N ILE A 126 -8.00 -0.33 4.72
CA ILE A 126 -8.20 -0.19 3.29
C ILE A 126 -6.86 0.14 2.63
N THR A 127 -6.27 -0.81 1.95
CA THR A 127 -4.91 -0.68 1.39
C THR A 127 -4.84 -0.98 -0.09
N ASN A 128 -4.03 -0.19 -0.82
CA ASN A 128 -3.65 -0.51 -2.19
C ASN A 128 -2.46 -1.48 -2.14
N PHE A 129 -2.70 -2.74 -2.52
CA PHE A 129 -1.63 -3.73 -2.61
C PHE A 129 -1.93 -4.82 -3.62
N ASP A 130 -0.91 -5.24 -4.37
CA ASP A 130 -1.04 -6.17 -5.50
C ASP A 130 -0.95 -7.66 -5.11
N HIS A 131 -0.70 -7.98 -3.82
CA HIS A 131 -0.55 -9.36 -3.35
C HIS A 131 -1.25 -9.61 -2.00
N PRO A 132 -2.57 -9.88 -2.00
CA PRO A 132 -3.36 -10.06 -0.79
C PRO A 132 -2.84 -11.12 0.19
N PRO A 133 -2.34 -12.29 -0.24
CA PRO A 133 -1.85 -13.30 0.69
C PRO A 133 -0.76 -12.78 1.64
N TYR A 134 0.09 -11.89 1.13
CA TYR A 134 1.12 -11.26 1.95
C TYR A 134 0.52 -10.30 2.99
N VAL A 135 -0.45 -9.48 2.61
CA VAL A 135 -1.09 -8.53 3.54
C VAL A 135 -1.73 -9.29 4.71
N TYR A 136 -2.46 -10.37 4.42
CA TYR A 136 -3.06 -11.20 5.48
C TYR A 136 -2.02 -11.85 6.37
N SER A 137 -0.93 -12.41 5.81
CA SER A 137 0.17 -12.98 6.59
C SER A 137 0.80 -11.92 7.49
N LEU A 138 1.11 -10.75 6.94
CA LEU A 138 1.71 -9.63 7.67
C LEU A 138 0.85 -9.17 8.84
N LEU A 139 -0.45 -9.00 8.61
CA LEU A 139 -1.41 -8.60 9.66
C LEU A 139 -1.52 -9.67 10.77
N SER A 140 -1.47 -10.95 10.39
CA SER A 140 -1.46 -12.06 11.33
C SER A 140 -0.18 -12.08 12.18
N ASP A 141 0.99 -11.99 11.54
CA ASP A 141 2.30 -12.03 12.19
C ASP A 141 2.49 -10.86 13.16
N MET A 142 1.99 -9.67 12.77
CA MET A 142 2.00 -8.48 13.61
C MET A 142 0.84 -8.41 14.62
N LYS A 143 -0.06 -9.42 14.63
CA LYS A 143 -1.25 -9.50 15.50
C LYS A 143 -2.20 -8.32 15.33
N LEU A 144 -2.30 -7.78 14.12
CA LEU A 144 -3.14 -6.63 13.79
C LEU A 144 -4.56 -7.02 13.38
N THR A 145 -4.76 -8.22 12.83
CA THR A 145 -6.06 -8.70 12.30
C THR A 145 -7.20 -8.50 13.29
N LYS A 146 -6.94 -8.73 14.59
CA LYS A 146 -7.94 -8.64 15.67
C LYS A 146 -8.55 -7.24 15.87
N PHE A 147 -7.90 -6.20 15.37
CA PHE A 147 -8.37 -4.82 15.53
C PHE A 147 -9.40 -4.41 14.49
N PHE A 148 -9.38 -5.01 13.31
CA PHE A 148 -10.19 -4.56 12.19
C PHE A 148 -11.49 -5.37 12.07
N ASP A 149 -12.61 -4.65 11.94
CA ASP A 149 -13.92 -5.21 11.65
C ASP A 149 -14.04 -5.57 10.16
N SER A 150 -13.29 -4.85 9.29
CA SER A 150 -13.21 -5.12 7.85
C SER A 150 -11.79 -4.84 7.35
N ILE A 151 -11.34 -5.63 6.37
CA ILE A 151 -10.04 -5.49 5.69
C ILE A 151 -10.29 -5.52 4.19
N ILE A 152 -9.98 -4.42 3.51
CA ILE A 152 -10.16 -4.27 2.06
C ILE A 152 -8.78 -4.11 1.41
N ILE A 153 -8.48 -4.99 0.47
CA ILE A 153 -7.24 -4.96 -0.33
C ILE A 153 -7.62 -4.71 -1.78
N SER A 154 -7.08 -3.67 -2.38
CA SER A 154 -7.49 -3.18 -3.71
C SER A 154 -7.50 -4.27 -4.79
N SER A 155 -6.49 -5.14 -4.82
CA SER A 155 -6.40 -6.20 -5.83
C SER A 155 -7.38 -7.36 -5.63
N GLU A 156 -8.05 -7.47 -4.46
CA GLU A 156 -9.14 -8.44 -4.24
C GLU A 156 -10.47 -7.90 -4.74
N VAL A 157 -10.71 -6.60 -4.50
CA VAL A 157 -12.00 -5.98 -4.84
C VAL A 157 -12.01 -5.37 -6.25
N GLY A 158 -10.83 -5.32 -6.91
CA GLY A 158 -10.68 -4.78 -8.27
C GLY A 158 -10.79 -3.26 -8.36
N VAL A 159 -10.72 -2.55 -7.24
CA VAL A 159 -10.80 -1.09 -7.13
C VAL A 159 -9.68 -0.62 -6.21
N LYS A 160 -9.00 0.46 -6.60
CA LYS A 160 -7.91 1.06 -5.81
C LYS A 160 -8.13 2.55 -5.58
N LYS A 161 -7.61 3.08 -4.49
CA LYS A 161 -7.51 4.53 -4.28
C LYS A 161 -6.71 5.15 -5.43
N PRO A 162 -7.10 6.31 -5.96
CA PRO A 162 -8.04 7.29 -5.41
C PRO A 162 -9.52 7.12 -5.80
N ASP A 163 -9.95 5.95 -6.31
CA ASP A 163 -11.36 5.69 -6.58
C ASP A 163 -12.12 5.54 -5.26
N PRO A 164 -13.11 6.41 -4.95
CA PRO A 164 -13.85 6.39 -3.69
C PRO A 164 -14.72 5.13 -3.52
N THR A 165 -15.01 4.41 -4.60
CA THR A 165 -15.84 3.20 -4.55
C THR A 165 -15.20 2.08 -3.73
N ILE A 166 -13.88 2.13 -3.48
CA ILE A 166 -13.20 1.19 -2.59
C ILE A 166 -13.81 1.19 -1.17
N PHE A 167 -14.31 2.33 -0.69
CA PHE A 167 -14.94 2.41 0.63
C PHE A 167 -16.33 1.79 0.68
N SER A 168 -17.00 1.61 -0.46
CA SER A 168 -18.33 0.98 -0.49
C SER A 168 -18.32 -0.44 0.04
N PHE A 169 -17.22 -1.17 -0.14
CA PHE A 169 -17.08 -2.53 0.37
C PHE A 169 -17.18 -2.58 1.90
N VAL A 170 -16.48 -1.68 2.59
CA VAL A 170 -16.52 -1.61 4.05
C VAL A 170 -17.82 -0.97 4.56
N LEU A 171 -18.36 0.03 3.86
CA LEU A 171 -19.61 0.71 4.25
C LEU A 171 -20.82 -0.22 4.18
N ASN A 172 -20.80 -1.20 3.27
CA ASN A 172 -21.86 -2.21 3.19
C ASN A 172 -21.82 -3.23 4.34
N GLU A 173 -20.67 -3.37 5.00
CA GLU A 173 -20.48 -4.29 6.15
C GLU A 173 -20.77 -3.60 7.48
N LEU A 174 -20.47 -2.30 7.58
CA LEU A 174 -20.61 -1.51 8.80
C LEU A 174 -21.78 -0.53 8.67
N ASP A 175 -22.69 -0.56 9.63
CA ASP A 175 -23.83 0.38 9.68
C ASP A 175 -23.38 1.77 10.16
N LEU A 176 -22.61 2.47 9.31
CA LEU A 176 -22.04 3.78 9.59
C LEU A 176 -22.33 4.76 8.43
N ASN A 177 -22.62 6.01 8.79
CA ASN A 177 -22.69 7.06 7.78
C ASN A 177 -21.29 7.59 7.46
N THR A 178 -21.06 8.01 6.23
CA THR A 178 -19.76 8.51 5.78
C THR A 178 -19.25 9.70 6.61
N ASN A 179 -20.11 10.60 7.04
CA ASN A 179 -19.78 11.75 7.89
C ASN A 179 -19.46 11.39 9.37
N GLU A 180 -19.58 10.11 9.74
CA GLU A 180 -19.21 9.58 11.05
C GLU A 180 -17.86 8.85 11.00
N ILE A 181 -17.18 8.87 9.87
CA ILE A 181 -15.96 8.12 9.60
C ILE A 181 -14.82 9.07 9.27
N CYS A 182 -13.66 8.86 9.87
CA CYS A 182 -12.42 9.43 9.38
C CYS A 182 -11.57 8.37 8.69
N TYR A 183 -10.84 8.79 7.66
CA TYR A 183 -9.86 7.98 6.97
C TYR A 183 -8.46 8.55 7.18
N VAL A 184 -7.55 7.71 7.66
CA VAL A 184 -6.16 8.07 7.96
C VAL A 184 -5.25 7.44 6.92
N GLY A 185 -4.50 8.27 6.21
CA GLY A 185 -3.56 7.84 5.18
C GLY A 185 -2.39 8.81 5.06
N ASP A 186 -1.36 8.44 4.32
CA ASP A 186 -0.14 9.23 4.13
C ASP A 186 -0.01 9.80 2.71
N SER A 187 -0.83 9.34 1.76
CA SER A 187 -0.72 9.68 0.35
C SER A 187 -1.80 10.65 -0.15
N LYS A 188 -1.54 11.25 -1.30
CA LYS A 188 -2.54 12.05 -2.03
C LYS A 188 -3.73 11.21 -2.47
N GLU A 189 -3.48 9.97 -2.90
CA GLU A 189 -4.53 9.04 -3.32
C GLU A 189 -5.48 8.70 -2.17
N ASP A 190 -4.97 8.58 -0.94
CA ASP A 190 -5.76 8.40 0.26
C ASP A 190 -6.72 9.54 0.51
N MET A 191 -6.18 10.75 0.48
CA MET A 191 -6.96 11.97 0.75
C MET A 191 -8.01 12.20 -0.33
N GLU A 192 -7.64 12.02 -1.59
CA GLU A 192 -8.56 12.16 -2.72
C GLU A 192 -9.72 11.16 -2.62
N ALA A 193 -9.42 9.90 -2.36
CA ALA A 193 -10.45 8.86 -2.17
C ALA A 193 -11.39 9.21 -1.01
N ALA A 194 -10.83 9.60 0.14
CA ALA A 194 -11.62 9.95 1.33
C ALA A 194 -12.54 11.15 1.10
N ILE A 195 -12.03 12.22 0.48
CA ILE A 195 -12.81 13.43 0.16
C ILE A 195 -13.97 13.08 -0.79
N LYS A 196 -13.68 12.35 -1.87
CA LYS A 196 -14.71 11.93 -2.85
C LYS A 196 -15.77 11.02 -2.23
N ALA A 197 -15.42 10.25 -1.22
CA ALA A 197 -16.35 9.39 -0.47
C ALA A 197 -17.11 10.12 0.64
N ASN A 198 -16.89 11.43 0.85
CA ASN A 198 -17.40 12.22 1.97
C ASN A 198 -17.00 11.69 3.36
N LEU A 199 -15.81 11.09 3.46
CA LEU A 199 -15.18 10.77 4.73
C LEU A 199 -14.38 11.97 5.24
N TYR A 200 -14.07 12.00 6.55
CA TYR A 200 -13.20 13.02 7.11
C TYR A 200 -11.73 12.63 6.87
N PRO A 201 -10.98 13.33 5.99
CA PRO A 201 -9.62 12.98 5.66
C PRO A 201 -8.66 13.41 6.77
N ILE A 202 -7.73 12.54 7.14
CA ILE A 202 -6.62 12.83 8.07
C ILE A 202 -5.32 12.40 7.41
N LEU A 203 -4.48 13.36 7.08
CA LEU A 203 -3.18 13.11 6.48
C LEU A 203 -2.12 12.93 7.57
N ILE A 204 -1.49 11.76 7.62
CA ILE A 204 -0.36 11.55 8.51
C ILE A 204 0.95 11.90 7.78
N GLN A 205 1.60 12.98 8.22
CA GLN A 205 2.90 13.43 7.72
C GLN A 205 3.93 13.35 8.83
N ARG A 206 4.71 12.26 8.83
CA ARG A 206 5.83 12.10 9.75
C ARG A 206 7.01 12.97 9.28
N GLN A 207 7.86 13.38 10.22
CA GLN A 207 9.16 13.96 9.85
C GLN A 207 9.99 12.82 9.25
N SER A 208 10.13 12.80 7.93
CA SER A 208 10.94 11.81 7.23
C SER A 208 12.38 12.27 7.19
N SER A 209 13.30 11.32 7.30
CA SER A 209 14.73 11.52 7.01
C SER A 209 15.04 11.34 5.52
N SER A 210 14.04 11.05 4.70
CA SER A 210 14.18 10.85 3.24
C SER A 210 13.84 12.12 2.46
N GLU A 211 14.36 12.24 1.24
CA GLU A 211 14.04 13.32 0.31
C GLU A 211 12.58 13.27 -0.18
N PHE A 212 11.91 12.11 0.01
CA PHE A 212 10.53 11.89 -0.40
C PHE A 212 9.62 11.88 0.82
N GLU A 213 8.50 12.60 0.73
CA GLU A 213 7.51 12.68 1.81
C GLU A 213 6.62 11.43 1.87
N THR A 214 6.36 10.82 0.70
CA THR A 214 5.51 9.64 0.55
C THR A 214 6.08 8.66 -0.48
N MET A 215 5.56 7.41 -0.51
CA MET A 215 5.89 6.46 -1.59
C MET A 215 5.43 6.95 -2.96
N ASP A 216 4.33 7.70 -3.01
CA ASP A 216 3.85 8.27 -4.26
C ASP A 216 4.86 9.27 -4.83
N ASP A 217 5.45 10.12 -3.99
CA ASP A 217 6.48 11.06 -4.43
C ASP A 217 7.71 10.31 -4.97
N PHE A 218 8.13 9.23 -4.31
CA PHE A 218 9.21 8.37 -4.78
C PHE A 218 8.91 7.72 -6.14
N TYR A 219 7.68 7.22 -6.33
CA TYR A 219 7.29 6.63 -7.61
C TYR A 219 7.06 7.67 -8.71
N ILE A 220 6.57 8.87 -8.39
CA ILE A 220 6.35 9.96 -9.36
C ILE A 220 7.66 10.47 -9.92
N GLU A 221 8.69 10.69 -9.11
CA GLU A 221 10.01 11.10 -9.61
C GLU A 221 10.67 10.02 -10.48
N ASN A 222 10.36 8.75 -10.22
CA ASN A 222 10.89 7.62 -11.00
C ASN A 222 9.95 7.11 -12.10
N SER A 223 8.72 7.66 -12.22
CA SER A 223 7.76 7.35 -13.29
C SER A 223 7.25 8.64 -13.96
N GLN A 224 7.65 8.89 -15.19
CA GLN A 224 7.09 9.97 -15.99
C GLN A 224 5.64 9.61 -16.38
N ASN A 225 4.64 10.40 -15.91
CA ASN A 225 3.21 10.40 -16.24
C ASN A 225 2.24 9.73 -15.24
N ILE A 226 1.92 10.43 -14.15
CA ILE A 226 0.62 10.26 -13.49
C ILE A 226 -0.09 11.62 -13.51
N GLN A 227 -1.17 11.75 -14.29
CA GLN A 227 -2.06 12.91 -14.24
C GLN A 227 -3.03 12.74 -13.07
N PHE A 228 -2.92 13.61 -12.08
CA PHE A 228 -3.90 13.71 -11.00
C PHE A 228 -5.12 14.53 -11.47
N GLY A 229 -6.32 14.01 -11.25
CA GLY A 229 -7.56 14.49 -11.86
C GLY A 229 -8.36 15.53 -11.07
N VAL A 230 -7.96 15.93 -9.85
CA VAL A 230 -8.69 16.91 -9.02
C VAL A 230 -7.71 17.78 -8.28
N GLU A 231 -7.90 19.10 -8.33
CA GLU A 231 -7.14 20.05 -7.52
C GLU A 231 -7.67 20.01 -6.07
N ILE A 232 -6.97 19.27 -5.20
CA ILE A 232 -7.31 19.17 -3.78
C ILE A 232 -6.47 20.20 -3.02
N ASP A 233 -7.14 21.01 -2.21
CA ASP A 233 -6.48 21.90 -1.26
C ASP A 233 -5.96 21.09 -0.06
N PHE A 234 -4.72 20.57 -0.19
CA PHE A 234 -4.06 19.81 0.86
C PHE A 234 -3.78 20.61 2.12
N ASP A 235 -3.78 21.95 2.05
CA ASP A 235 -3.56 22.81 3.20
C ASP A 235 -4.77 22.83 4.13
N SER A 236 -5.96 22.59 3.61
CA SER A 236 -7.20 22.49 4.41
C SER A 236 -7.37 21.14 5.13
N ILE A 237 -6.63 20.09 4.72
CA ILE A 237 -6.75 18.76 5.30
C ILE A 237 -6.12 18.74 6.69
N LYS A 238 -6.80 18.05 7.63
CA LYS A 238 -6.26 17.82 8.98
C LYS A 238 -4.98 16.99 8.91
N LYS A 239 -3.88 17.54 9.39
CA LYS A 239 -2.56 16.88 9.42
C LYS A 239 -2.22 16.42 10.84
N ILE A 240 -1.64 15.21 10.94
CA ILE A 240 -1.06 14.66 12.17
C ILE A 240 0.39 14.23 11.91
N LYS A 241 1.21 14.21 12.96
CA LYS A 241 2.62 13.80 12.87
C LYS A 241 2.87 12.41 13.46
N SER A 242 1.96 11.93 14.27
CA SER A 242 1.99 10.59 14.85
C SER A 242 0.59 10.02 14.99
N LEU A 243 0.48 8.70 15.07
CA LEU A 243 -0.80 8.04 15.30
C LEU A 243 -1.44 8.44 16.66
N LYS A 244 -0.64 8.80 17.67
CA LYS A 244 -1.14 9.29 18.97
C LYS A 244 -1.97 10.56 18.86
N ASP A 245 -1.66 11.42 17.89
CA ASP A 245 -2.40 12.65 17.67
C ASP A 245 -3.87 12.37 17.31
N LEU A 246 -4.12 11.21 16.69
CA LEU A 246 -5.45 10.79 16.25
C LEU A 246 -6.44 10.66 17.42
N ILE A 247 -6.01 10.15 18.58
CA ILE A 247 -6.87 9.94 19.74
C ILE A 247 -7.55 11.22 20.17
N ARG A 248 -6.87 12.37 20.06
CA ARG A 248 -7.41 13.70 20.44
C ARG A 248 -8.40 14.25 19.41
N ILE A 249 -8.35 13.74 18.17
CA ILE A 249 -9.18 14.25 17.06
C ILE A 249 -10.52 13.51 17.02
N VAL A 250 -10.51 12.21 17.34
CA VAL A 250 -11.68 11.34 17.14
C VAL A 250 -12.51 11.11 18.40
N ASN A 251 -12.02 11.53 19.56
CA ASN A 251 -12.75 11.56 20.84
C ASN A 251 -13.38 12.94 21.08
#